data_ace5c1bb13f97ccba2e1fa82970171c0
#
_entry.id   ace5c1bb13f97ccba2e1fa82970171c0
#
_cell.length_a   1.000
_cell.length_b   1.000
_cell.length_c   1.000
_cell.angle_alpha   90.00
_cell.angle_beta   90.00
_cell.angle_gamma   90.00
#
_symmetry.space_group_name_H-M   'P 1'
#
loop_
_entity.id
_entity.type
_entity.pdbx_description
1 polymer ?
#
loop_
_entity_poly.entity_id
_entity_poly.type
_entity_poly.pdbx_seq_one_letter_code
_entity_poly.pdbx_strand_id
1 'polypeptide(L)'
;MVFLNWQLAAVALLVFPITLIGPRILTPKAVQANYEQKLNESALLGMVQENVAAQAVIKAFSLQRKMFGFFTFRNHEARDKIASAAFLSTMVERTVTISVLMLHLVVLAIGAYLATKGQITIGTFVTFESAFWEVSYNIAHVMHFIPVSISSAAAIRHMQELLDEPTRAADRPGAPDLPRITNDITFDHVTFQYEGSQTPVLDNLSLKLNAGKRIAIVGPSGSGKSTLLNLILRLYVPDEGRVTIDGVDVRKVTLDSLRRSMAVVFQENMLFNMSIRENIRLGKEGATDEEVEEAAKKAEIHRYIMSLPQRYDTPVGERGDTLSGGQRQRIAIARAVIRNPSVLLLDEATSALDQTTEAAINRTLLKVAKGRTMIWSTHRLTSVVEMDEIIVISGGRAIERGSHAQLLAKNGTYRKLWNDQIHQPHGAAAHADDGRDDEDEDDLEDAEDEDDEEE
;
A
#
# COMPACT_ATOMS: atom_id res chain seq x y z
N MET A 1 -23.06 -20.42 49.32
CA MET A 1 -24.15 -21.33 48.85
C MET A 1 -24.08 -22.74 49.45
N VAL A 2 -22.99 -23.49 49.33
CA VAL A 2 -22.88 -24.83 49.88
C VAL A 2 -23.16 -24.86 51.39
N PHE A 3 -22.69 -23.89 52.17
CA PHE A 3 -22.92 -23.75 53.61
C PHE A 3 -24.36 -23.37 53.98
N LEU A 4 -25.15 -22.79 53.05
CA LEU A 4 -26.56 -22.47 53.27
C LEU A 4 -27.44 -23.70 53.06
N ASN A 5 -27.24 -24.41 51.95
CA ASN A 5 -27.90 -25.71 51.72
C ASN A 5 -27.15 -26.47 50.60
N TRP A 6 -26.59 -27.62 50.92
CA TRP A 6 -25.80 -28.42 49.98
C TRP A 6 -26.65 -29.06 48.87
N GLN A 7 -27.94 -29.36 49.13
CA GLN A 7 -28.84 -29.95 48.15
C GLN A 7 -29.16 -28.98 47.01
N LEU A 8 -29.52 -27.75 47.35
CA LEU A 8 -29.76 -26.70 46.36
C LEU A 8 -28.47 -26.32 45.60
N ALA A 9 -27.33 -26.30 46.32
CA ALA A 9 -26.05 -26.07 45.69
C ALA A 9 -25.66 -27.18 44.71
N ALA A 10 -25.92 -28.43 45.05
CA ALA A 10 -25.66 -29.57 44.15
C ALA A 10 -26.55 -29.54 42.91
N VAL A 11 -27.83 -29.16 43.01
CA VAL A 11 -28.73 -28.98 41.87
C VAL A 11 -28.23 -27.85 40.96
N ALA A 12 -27.88 -26.70 41.54
CA ALA A 12 -27.34 -25.59 40.77
C ALA A 12 -26.05 -25.98 40.02
N LEU A 13 -25.13 -26.68 40.68
CA LEU A 13 -23.86 -27.13 40.10
C LEU A 13 -24.06 -28.17 38.99
N LEU A 14 -25.05 -29.05 39.12
CA LEU A 14 -25.32 -30.10 38.14
C LEU A 14 -26.02 -29.58 36.89
N VAL A 15 -26.87 -28.56 37.03
CA VAL A 15 -27.60 -27.97 35.89
C VAL A 15 -26.79 -26.87 35.19
N PHE A 16 -25.87 -26.21 35.90
CA PHE A 16 -25.06 -25.11 35.35
C PHE A 16 -24.33 -25.44 34.01
N PRO A 17 -23.67 -26.61 33.83
CA PRO A 17 -23.03 -26.97 32.58
C PRO A 17 -23.97 -26.97 31.37
N ILE A 18 -25.27 -27.22 31.58
CA ILE A 18 -26.29 -27.22 30.53
C ILE A 18 -26.44 -25.80 29.95
N THR A 19 -26.27 -24.76 30.77
CA THR A 19 -26.36 -23.37 30.33
C THR A 19 -25.26 -23.00 29.33
N LEU A 20 -24.15 -23.72 29.30
CA LEU A 20 -23.00 -23.48 28.41
C LEU A 20 -23.14 -24.19 27.06
N ILE A 21 -24.10 -25.07 26.86
CA ILE A 21 -24.25 -25.85 25.62
C ILE A 21 -24.61 -24.94 24.47
N GLY A 22 -25.57 -24.02 24.63
CA GLY A 22 -26.01 -23.09 23.61
C GLY A 22 -24.88 -22.17 23.10
N PRO A 23 -24.20 -21.44 23.98
CA PRO A 23 -23.03 -20.64 23.60
C PRO A 23 -21.95 -21.45 22.91
N ARG A 24 -21.63 -22.66 23.40
CA ARG A 24 -20.59 -23.52 22.80
C ARG A 24 -20.87 -23.87 21.34
N ILE A 25 -22.15 -24.07 20.99
CA ILE A 25 -22.58 -24.41 19.62
C ILE A 25 -22.68 -23.16 18.73
N LEU A 26 -23.17 -22.05 19.27
CA LEU A 26 -23.47 -20.84 18.50
C LEU A 26 -22.28 -19.88 18.33
N THR A 27 -21.37 -19.81 19.31
CA THR A 27 -20.23 -18.89 19.27
C THR A 27 -19.34 -19.07 18.03
N PRO A 28 -18.95 -20.28 17.60
CA PRO A 28 -18.14 -20.43 16.40
C PRO A 28 -18.82 -19.88 15.14
N LYS A 29 -20.15 -20.08 15.03
CA LYS A 29 -20.95 -19.56 13.90
C LYS A 29 -21.06 -18.04 13.95
N ALA A 30 -21.25 -17.45 15.12
CA ALA A 30 -21.29 -16.00 15.30
C ALA A 30 -19.94 -15.36 14.98
N VAL A 31 -18.82 -15.96 15.39
CA VAL A 31 -17.46 -15.50 15.07
C VAL A 31 -17.23 -15.49 13.55
N GLN A 32 -17.60 -16.59 12.88
CA GLN A 32 -17.48 -16.69 11.42
C GLN A 32 -18.33 -15.64 10.71
N ALA A 33 -19.58 -15.45 11.11
CA ALA A 33 -20.46 -14.45 10.53
C ALA A 33 -19.96 -13.00 10.74
N ASN A 34 -19.41 -12.68 11.91
CA ASN A 34 -18.78 -11.39 12.19
C ASN A 34 -17.54 -11.16 11.32
N TYR A 35 -16.74 -12.20 11.10
CA TYR A 35 -15.58 -12.11 10.19
C TYR A 35 -16.01 -11.82 8.76
N GLU A 36 -17.01 -12.55 8.24
CA GLU A 36 -17.57 -12.30 6.90
C GLU A 36 -18.18 -10.90 6.78
N GLN A 37 -18.86 -10.41 7.81
CA GLN A 37 -19.37 -9.03 7.88
C GLN A 37 -18.22 -8.03 7.70
N LYS A 38 -17.12 -8.19 8.43
CA LYS A 38 -15.97 -7.28 8.36
C LYS A 38 -15.31 -7.25 6.98
N LEU A 39 -15.18 -8.42 6.34
CA LEU A 39 -14.67 -8.49 4.96
C LEU A 39 -15.58 -7.73 3.97
N ASN A 40 -16.90 -7.89 4.08
CA ASN A 40 -17.84 -7.20 3.21
C ASN A 40 -17.89 -5.68 3.48
N GLU A 41 -17.78 -5.24 4.73
CA GLU A 41 -17.66 -3.81 5.08
C GLU A 41 -16.40 -3.20 4.45
N SER A 42 -15.26 -3.89 4.54
CA SER A 42 -14.00 -3.45 3.94
C SER A 42 -14.09 -3.37 2.41
N ALA A 43 -14.70 -4.35 1.76
CA ALA A 43 -14.91 -4.36 0.32
C ALA A 43 -15.82 -3.20 -0.14
N LEU A 44 -16.91 -2.93 0.61
CA LEU A 44 -17.80 -1.79 0.34
C LEU A 44 -17.06 -0.46 0.50
N LEU A 45 -16.27 -0.29 1.54
CA LEU A 45 -15.47 0.91 1.76
C LEU A 45 -14.43 1.11 0.64
N GLY A 46 -13.76 0.04 0.21
CA GLY A 46 -12.84 0.06 -0.93
C GLY A 46 -13.51 0.55 -2.21
N MET A 47 -14.72 0.05 -2.52
CA MET A 47 -15.51 0.51 -3.65
C MET A 47 -15.87 2.01 -3.55
N VAL A 48 -16.24 2.50 -2.36
CA VAL A 48 -16.51 3.93 -2.15
C VAL A 48 -15.26 4.76 -2.42
N GLN A 49 -14.11 4.36 -1.90
CA GLN A 49 -12.83 5.04 -2.13
C GLN A 49 -12.46 5.07 -3.62
N GLU A 50 -12.61 3.94 -4.33
CA GLU A 50 -12.38 3.86 -5.77
C GLU A 50 -13.32 4.79 -6.55
N ASN A 51 -14.61 4.79 -6.25
CA ASN A 51 -15.58 5.67 -6.89
C ASN A 51 -15.29 7.15 -6.64
N VAL A 52 -14.82 7.52 -5.45
CA VAL A 52 -14.41 8.90 -5.12
C VAL A 52 -13.16 9.27 -5.92
N ALA A 53 -12.17 8.40 -5.97
CA ALA A 53 -10.94 8.63 -6.73
C ALA A 53 -11.20 8.73 -8.26
N ALA A 54 -12.14 7.94 -8.78
CA ALA A 54 -12.49 7.87 -10.19
C ALA A 54 -13.60 8.86 -10.63
N GLN A 55 -13.94 9.88 -9.83
CA GLN A 55 -15.05 10.81 -10.08
C GLN A 55 -15.01 11.46 -11.49
N ALA A 56 -13.81 11.83 -11.94
CA ALA A 56 -13.65 12.43 -13.28
C ALA A 56 -14.07 11.45 -14.38
N VAL A 57 -13.65 10.19 -14.28
CA VAL A 57 -13.99 9.12 -15.24
C VAL A 57 -15.49 8.83 -15.18
N ILE A 58 -16.06 8.67 -13.98
CA ILE A 58 -17.49 8.41 -13.79
C ILE A 58 -18.34 9.50 -14.44
N LYS A 59 -17.97 10.76 -14.29
CA LYS A 59 -18.67 11.91 -14.89
C LYS A 59 -18.46 11.99 -16.40
N ALA A 60 -17.23 11.82 -16.86
CA ALA A 60 -16.89 11.91 -18.29
C ALA A 60 -17.62 10.86 -19.13
N PHE A 61 -17.77 9.65 -18.60
CA PHE A 61 -18.45 8.55 -19.28
C PHE A 61 -19.92 8.34 -18.84
N SER A 62 -20.48 9.27 -18.04
CA SER A 62 -21.88 9.20 -17.55
C SER A 62 -22.23 7.88 -16.83
N LEU A 63 -21.25 7.33 -16.07
CA LEU A 63 -21.37 6.02 -15.42
C LEU A 63 -22.11 6.06 -14.07
N GLN A 64 -22.63 7.21 -13.63
CA GLN A 64 -23.21 7.39 -12.28
C GLN A 64 -24.26 6.34 -11.96
N ARG A 65 -25.19 6.09 -12.89
CA ARG A 65 -26.26 5.09 -12.71
C ARG A 65 -25.72 3.66 -12.55
N LYS A 66 -24.71 3.31 -13.36
CA LYS A 66 -24.06 2.00 -13.30
C LYS A 66 -23.31 1.79 -11.98
N MET A 67 -22.52 2.80 -11.55
CA MET A 67 -21.78 2.74 -10.29
C MET A 67 -22.71 2.72 -9.08
N PHE A 68 -23.83 3.46 -9.13
CA PHE A 68 -24.86 3.40 -8.10
C PHE A 68 -25.53 2.01 -8.04
N GLY A 69 -25.76 1.36 -9.17
CA GLY A 69 -26.26 -0.01 -9.22
C GLY A 69 -25.31 -1.00 -8.55
N PHE A 70 -24.00 -0.92 -8.85
CA PHE A 70 -22.99 -1.76 -8.18
C PHE A 70 -22.93 -1.50 -6.68
N PHE A 71 -22.96 -0.22 -6.27
CA PHE A 71 -22.99 0.14 -4.85
C PHE A 71 -24.23 -0.44 -4.15
N THR A 72 -25.41 -0.30 -4.76
CA THR A 72 -26.65 -0.82 -4.20
C THR A 72 -26.59 -2.33 -4.04
N PHE A 73 -26.09 -3.05 -5.06
CA PHE A 73 -25.92 -4.50 -4.99
C PHE A 73 -25.00 -4.92 -3.83
N ARG A 74 -23.80 -4.32 -3.75
CA ARG A 74 -22.84 -4.61 -2.68
C ARG A 74 -23.35 -4.20 -1.30
N ASN A 75 -24.09 -3.10 -1.21
CA ASN A 75 -24.71 -2.66 0.04
C ASN A 75 -25.80 -3.64 0.53
N HIS A 76 -26.58 -4.21 -0.38
CA HIS A 76 -27.54 -5.27 -0.02
C HIS A 76 -26.82 -6.51 0.51
N GLU A 77 -25.77 -6.97 -0.15
CA GLU A 77 -24.96 -8.10 0.30
C GLU A 77 -24.36 -7.85 1.69
N ALA A 78 -23.76 -6.66 1.90
CA ALA A 78 -23.20 -6.27 3.20
C ALA A 78 -24.27 -6.22 4.29
N ARG A 79 -25.46 -5.64 3.99
CA ARG A 79 -26.60 -5.58 4.90
C ARG A 79 -27.06 -6.97 5.36
N ASP A 80 -27.14 -7.94 4.43
CA ASP A 80 -27.58 -9.30 4.75
C ASP A 80 -26.55 -10.01 5.64
N LYS A 81 -25.25 -9.76 5.43
CA LYS A 81 -24.18 -10.26 6.32
C LYS A 81 -24.21 -9.60 7.69
N ILE A 82 -24.46 -8.28 7.76
CA ILE A 82 -24.64 -7.55 9.03
C ILE A 82 -25.84 -8.13 9.81
N ALA A 83 -26.96 -8.31 9.15
CA ALA A 83 -28.15 -8.87 9.78
C ALA A 83 -27.93 -10.31 10.30
N SER A 84 -27.25 -11.15 9.52
CA SER A 84 -26.90 -12.52 9.92
C SER A 84 -25.95 -12.54 11.12
N ALA A 85 -24.91 -11.72 11.11
CA ALA A 85 -23.94 -11.61 12.21
C ALA A 85 -24.61 -11.10 13.49
N ALA A 86 -25.45 -10.06 13.39
CA ALA A 86 -26.21 -9.52 14.52
C ALA A 86 -27.19 -10.55 15.09
N PHE A 87 -27.90 -11.27 14.22
CA PHE A 87 -28.83 -12.33 14.64
C PHE A 87 -28.10 -13.42 15.41
N LEU A 88 -27.01 -13.97 14.86
CA LEU A 88 -26.24 -15.03 15.51
C LEU A 88 -25.61 -14.56 16.83
N SER A 89 -25.07 -13.34 16.88
CA SER A 89 -24.51 -12.76 18.11
C SER A 89 -25.59 -12.59 19.19
N THR A 90 -26.78 -12.10 18.81
CA THR A 90 -27.93 -11.98 19.70
C THR A 90 -28.42 -13.36 20.18
N MET A 91 -28.44 -14.37 19.31
CA MET A 91 -28.79 -15.75 19.68
C MET A 91 -27.84 -16.32 20.74
N VAL A 92 -26.53 -16.09 20.63
CA VAL A 92 -25.55 -16.49 21.66
C VAL A 92 -25.93 -15.87 23.01
N GLU A 93 -26.15 -14.56 23.05
CA GLU A 93 -26.52 -13.83 24.28
C GLU A 93 -27.84 -14.30 24.86
N ARG A 94 -28.87 -14.42 24.03
CA ARG A 94 -30.22 -14.87 24.50
C ARG A 94 -30.23 -16.29 24.99
N THR A 95 -29.44 -17.18 24.38
CA THR A 95 -29.34 -18.58 24.87
C THR A 95 -28.78 -18.64 26.28
N VAL A 96 -27.78 -17.83 26.63
CA VAL A 96 -27.26 -17.73 28.00
C VAL A 96 -28.35 -17.22 28.92
N THR A 97 -28.99 -16.10 28.57
CA THR A 97 -30.05 -15.50 29.42
C THR A 97 -31.19 -16.46 29.68
N ILE A 98 -31.70 -17.13 28.65
CA ILE A 98 -32.79 -18.12 28.77
C ILE A 98 -32.36 -19.31 29.63
N SER A 99 -31.16 -19.82 29.43
CA SER A 99 -30.65 -20.97 30.19
C SER A 99 -30.49 -20.64 31.68
N VAL A 100 -29.97 -19.43 31.99
CA VAL A 100 -29.86 -18.94 33.38
C VAL A 100 -31.25 -18.81 34.03
N LEU A 101 -32.22 -18.22 33.30
CA LEU A 101 -33.60 -18.10 33.79
C LEU A 101 -34.25 -19.47 34.07
N MET A 102 -34.09 -20.42 33.17
CA MET A 102 -34.56 -21.80 33.36
C MET A 102 -33.92 -22.48 34.60
N LEU A 103 -32.62 -22.27 34.78
CA LEU A 103 -31.93 -22.75 35.97
C LEU A 103 -32.49 -22.14 37.25
N HIS A 104 -32.80 -20.83 37.27
CA HIS A 104 -33.47 -20.16 38.37
C HIS A 104 -34.85 -20.77 38.68
N LEU A 105 -35.66 -21.02 37.64
CA LEU A 105 -36.97 -21.64 37.82
C LEU A 105 -36.85 -23.06 38.44
N VAL A 106 -35.85 -23.84 38.06
CA VAL A 106 -35.59 -25.17 38.63
C VAL A 106 -35.19 -25.07 40.11
N VAL A 107 -34.25 -24.16 40.42
CA VAL A 107 -33.81 -23.96 41.84
C VAL A 107 -34.96 -23.45 42.69
N LEU A 108 -35.78 -22.52 42.19
CA LEU A 108 -36.95 -21.98 42.86
C LEU A 108 -37.98 -23.07 43.13
N ALA A 109 -38.31 -23.93 42.17
CA ALA A 109 -39.26 -25.03 42.31
C ALA A 109 -38.79 -26.07 43.36
N ILE A 110 -37.52 -26.48 43.28
CA ILE A 110 -36.94 -27.44 44.22
C ILE A 110 -36.82 -26.82 45.61
N GLY A 111 -36.38 -25.56 45.72
CA GLY A 111 -36.28 -24.85 47.00
C GLY A 111 -37.64 -24.68 47.67
N ALA A 112 -38.69 -24.30 46.94
CA ALA A 112 -40.05 -24.23 47.45
C ALA A 112 -40.55 -25.61 47.94
N TYR A 113 -40.28 -26.66 47.15
CA TYR A 113 -40.63 -28.03 47.56
C TYR A 113 -39.95 -28.46 48.87
N LEU A 114 -38.64 -28.20 49.01
CA LEU A 114 -37.90 -28.54 50.24
C LEU A 114 -38.40 -27.70 51.44
N ALA A 115 -38.77 -26.44 51.22
CA ALA A 115 -39.35 -25.60 52.26
C ALA A 115 -40.72 -26.12 52.74
N THR A 116 -41.62 -26.57 51.84
CA THR A 116 -42.91 -27.14 52.19
C THR A 116 -42.77 -28.44 52.94
N LYS A 117 -41.70 -29.23 52.73
CA LYS A 117 -41.36 -30.43 53.47
C LYS A 117 -40.65 -30.15 54.80
N GLY A 118 -40.40 -28.90 55.15
CA GLY A 118 -39.73 -28.50 56.39
C GLY A 118 -38.22 -28.83 56.41
N GLN A 119 -37.65 -29.23 55.33
CA GLN A 119 -36.21 -29.54 55.22
C GLN A 119 -35.32 -28.31 55.24
N ILE A 120 -35.85 -27.16 54.83
CA ILE A 120 -35.20 -25.84 54.90
C ILE A 120 -36.15 -24.78 55.42
N THR A 121 -35.62 -23.73 56.05
CA THR A 121 -36.45 -22.58 56.45
C THR A 121 -36.69 -21.64 55.22
N ILE A 122 -37.79 -20.92 55.26
CA ILE A 122 -38.10 -19.91 54.24
C ILE A 122 -36.98 -18.87 54.16
N GLY A 123 -36.39 -18.48 55.30
CA GLY A 123 -35.25 -17.52 55.33
C GLY A 123 -34.02 -18.09 54.65
N THR A 124 -33.67 -19.39 54.86
CA THR A 124 -32.57 -20.03 54.17
C THR A 124 -32.79 -20.10 52.67
N PHE A 125 -34.03 -20.39 52.22
CA PHE A 125 -34.41 -20.47 50.84
C PHE A 125 -34.27 -19.09 50.15
N VAL A 126 -34.81 -18.03 50.71
CA VAL A 126 -34.74 -16.66 50.18
C VAL A 126 -33.28 -16.18 50.10
N THR A 127 -32.50 -16.45 51.17
CA THR A 127 -31.07 -16.08 51.16
C THR A 127 -30.28 -16.85 50.08
N PHE A 128 -30.60 -18.15 49.90
CA PHE A 128 -29.98 -18.94 48.85
C PHE A 128 -30.31 -18.41 47.47
N GLU A 129 -31.58 -18.11 47.19
CA GLU A 129 -32.07 -17.62 45.90
C GLU A 129 -31.45 -16.25 45.56
N SER A 130 -31.39 -15.33 46.53
CA SER A 130 -30.75 -14.01 46.34
C SER A 130 -29.25 -14.16 46.01
N ALA A 131 -28.54 -15.01 46.74
CA ALA A 131 -27.13 -15.29 46.48
C ALA A 131 -26.92 -15.99 45.13
N PHE A 132 -27.84 -16.88 44.75
CA PHE A 132 -27.80 -17.62 43.49
C PHE A 132 -28.05 -16.66 42.29
N TRP A 133 -29.00 -15.73 42.42
CA TRP A 133 -29.28 -14.69 41.46
C TRP A 133 -28.04 -13.84 41.20
N GLU A 134 -27.40 -13.33 42.27
CA GLU A 134 -26.21 -12.50 42.17
C GLU A 134 -25.05 -13.22 41.48
N VAL A 135 -24.77 -14.47 41.81
CA VAL A 135 -23.73 -15.28 41.17
C VAL A 135 -24.04 -15.50 39.69
N SER A 136 -25.29 -15.85 39.36
CA SER A 136 -25.72 -16.12 37.99
C SER A 136 -25.66 -14.85 37.13
N TYR A 137 -26.04 -13.70 37.68
CA TYR A 137 -25.95 -12.40 37.02
C TYR A 137 -24.50 -12.06 36.69
N ASN A 138 -23.60 -12.19 37.64
CA ASN A 138 -22.17 -11.90 37.42
C ASN A 138 -21.55 -12.87 36.40
N ILE A 139 -21.93 -14.16 36.40
CA ILE A 139 -21.47 -15.09 35.35
C ILE A 139 -21.99 -14.70 33.99
N ALA A 140 -23.27 -14.35 33.86
CA ALA A 140 -23.84 -13.88 32.60
C ALA A 140 -23.13 -12.61 32.09
N HIS A 141 -22.80 -11.70 32.99
CA HIS A 141 -21.99 -10.49 32.64
C HIS A 141 -20.61 -10.85 32.11
N VAL A 142 -19.88 -11.74 32.77
CA VAL A 142 -18.56 -12.21 32.27
C VAL A 142 -18.69 -12.84 30.88
N MET A 143 -19.72 -13.67 30.66
CA MET A 143 -19.98 -14.30 29.38
C MET A 143 -20.27 -13.27 28.25
N HIS A 144 -20.88 -12.14 28.59
CA HIS A 144 -21.11 -11.07 27.63
C HIS A 144 -19.81 -10.46 27.08
N PHE A 145 -18.72 -10.43 27.85
CA PHE A 145 -17.44 -9.89 27.42
C PHE A 145 -16.63 -10.86 26.53
N ILE A 146 -16.96 -12.16 26.51
CA ILE A 146 -16.23 -13.16 25.71
C ILE A 146 -16.24 -12.82 24.21
N PRO A 147 -17.38 -12.53 23.54
CA PRO A 147 -17.40 -12.16 22.13
C PRO A 147 -16.59 -10.89 21.83
N VAL A 148 -16.65 -9.90 22.71
CA VAL A 148 -15.87 -8.65 22.58
C VAL A 148 -14.37 -8.95 22.66
N SER A 149 -13.96 -9.80 23.61
CA SER A 149 -12.55 -10.20 23.76
C SER A 149 -12.05 -10.99 22.55
N ILE A 150 -12.86 -11.86 21.99
CA ILE A 150 -12.53 -12.62 20.76
C ILE A 150 -12.39 -11.68 19.57
N SER A 151 -13.30 -10.70 19.40
CA SER A 151 -13.23 -9.71 18.36
C SER A 151 -11.96 -8.85 18.47
N SER A 152 -11.62 -8.43 19.70
CA SER A 152 -10.38 -7.68 19.98
C SER A 152 -9.14 -8.51 19.70
N ALA A 153 -9.13 -9.79 20.06
CA ALA A 153 -8.01 -10.70 19.76
C ALA A 153 -7.82 -10.90 18.24
N ALA A 154 -8.91 -10.97 17.47
CA ALA A 154 -8.84 -11.05 16.01
C ALA A 154 -8.24 -9.77 15.40
N ALA A 155 -8.61 -8.60 15.91
CA ALA A 155 -8.03 -7.33 15.47
C ALA A 155 -6.53 -7.25 15.79
N ILE A 156 -6.12 -7.66 17.00
CA ILE A 156 -4.70 -7.73 17.39
C ILE A 156 -3.92 -8.67 16.48
N ARG A 157 -4.48 -9.84 16.18
CA ARG A 157 -3.84 -10.80 15.29
C ARG A 157 -3.62 -10.21 13.88
N HIS A 158 -4.62 -9.53 13.34
CA HIS A 158 -4.50 -8.86 12.04
C HIS A 158 -3.42 -7.77 12.06
N MET A 159 -3.30 -7.03 13.16
CA MET A 159 -2.20 -6.08 13.36
C MET A 159 -0.84 -6.79 13.44
N GLN A 160 -0.77 -7.92 14.14
CA GLN A 160 0.46 -8.73 14.22
C GLN A 160 0.87 -9.26 12.86
N GLU A 161 -0.06 -9.80 12.06
CA GLU A 161 0.21 -10.26 10.70
C GLU A 161 0.85 -9.14 9.84
N LEU A 162 0.37 -7.89 9.98
CA LEU A 162 0.96 -6.74 9.29
C LEU A 162 2.36 -6.38 9.84
N LEU A 163 2.57 -6.47 11.15
CA LEU A 163 3.85 -6.16 11.79
C LEU A 163 4.90 -7.26 11.56
N ASP A 164 4.45 -8.50 11.44
CA ASP A 164 5.29 -9.67 11.21
C ASP A 164 5.62 -9.87 9.71
N GLU A 165 5.02 -9.05 8.83
CA GLU A 165 5.34 -9.08 7.39
C GLU A 165 6.86 -8.90 7.19
N PRO A 166 7.55 -9.88 6.60
CA PRO A 166 9.00 -9.84 6.52
C PRO A 166 9.46 -8.68 5.64
N THR A 167 10.12 -7.72 6.22
CA THR A 167 10.77 -6.64 5.49
C THR A 167 11.97 -7.22 4.74
N ARG A 168 11.80 -7.59 3.45
CA ARG A 168 12.86 -8.18 2.60
C ARG A 168 14.14 -7.33 2.56
N ALA A 169 14.03 -6.04 2.83
CA ALA A 169 15.14 -5.08 2.86
C ALA A 169 15.62 -4.71 4.26
N ALA A 170 15.26 -5.46 5.32
CA ALA A 170 15.68 -5.15 6.69
C ALA A 170 17.22 -5.18 6.86
N ASP A 171 17.69 -4.38 7.79
CA ASP A 171 19.11 -4.36 8.14
C ASP A 171 19.50 -5.64 8.90
N ARG A 172 20.70 -6.13 8.62
CA ARG A 172 21.30 -7.18 9.43
C ARG A 172 21.71 -6.60 10.78
N PRO A 173 21.52 -7.32 11.90
CA PRO A 173 22.01 -6.87 13.19
C PRO A 173 23.52 -6.55 13.15
N GLY A 174 23.90 -5.33 13.56
CA GLY A 174 25.29 -4.91 13.56
C GLY A 174 25.87 -4.55 12.17
N ALA A 175 25.02 -4.31 11.17
CA ALA A 175 25.50 -3.84 9.86
C ALA A 175 26.25 -2.51 10.00
N PRO A 176 27.44 -2.36 9.39
CA PRO A 176 28.20 -1.11 9.39
C PRO A 176 27.55 -0.07 8.47
N ASP A 177 27.90 1.19 8.68
CA ASP A 177 27.54 2.25 7.75
C ASP A 177 28.32 2.14 6.43
N LEU A 178 27.69 2.54 5.33
CA LEU A 178 28.31 2.63 4.02
C LEU A 178 29.32 3.79 4.00
N PRO A 179 30.59 3.55 3.64
CA PRO A 179 31.55 4.62 3.40
C PRO A 179 31.12 5.57 2.29
N ARG A 180 31.80 6.73 2.17
CA ARG A 180 31.53 7.64 1.07
C ARG A 180 31.82 6.97 -0.27
N ILE A 181 30.86 7.06 -1.20
CA ILE A 181 30.95 6.45 -2.53
C ILE A 181 32.01 7.17 -3.36
N THR A 182 33.00 6.44 -3.87
CA THR A 182 34.15 7.02 -4.58
C THR A 182 34.45 6.36 -5.93
N ASN A 183 34.13 5.07 -6.10
CA ASN A 183 34.57 4.31 -7.28
C ASN A 183 33.44 3.91 -8.20
N ASP A 184 32.55 3.06 -7.76
CA ASP A 184 31.50 2.48 -8.63
C ASP A 184 30.30 1.91 -7.90
N ILE A 185 29.23 1.71 -8.68
CA ILE A 185 28.07 0.88 -8.32
C ILE A 185 28.06 -0.27 -9.33
N THR A 186 28.14 -1.51 -8.86
CA THR A 186 28.25 -2.68 -9.72
C THR A 186 27.11 -3.67 -9.47
N PHE A 187 26.45 -4.07 -10.55
CA PHE A 187 25.53 -5.20 -10.60
C PHE A 187 26.35 -6.42 -11.04
N ASP A 188 26.32 -7.48 -10.26
CA ASP A 188 27.09 -8.70 -10.48
C ASP A 188 26.14 -9.89 -10.65
N HIS A 189 25.89 -10.28 -11.91
CA HIS A 189 24.98 -11.37 -12.32
C HIS A 189 23.59 -11.26 -11.68
N VAL A 190 22.98 -10.06 -11.70
CA VAL A 190 21.72 -9.77 -11.04
C VAL A 190 20.54 -10.30 -11.85
N THR A 191 19.75 -11.16 -11.21
CA THR A 191 18.41 -11.57 -11.67
C THR A 191 17.37 -11.08 -10.67
N PHE A 192 16.30 -10.49 -11.18
CA PHE A 192 15.22 -9.97 -10.32
C PHE A 192 13.86 -10.11 -10.97
N GLN A 193 12.88 -10.56 -10.19
CA GLN A 193 11.49 -10.73 -10.55
C GLN A 193 10.57 -10.09 -9.51
N TYR A 194 9.55 -9.35 -9.95
CA TYR A 194 8.51 -8.86 -9.03
C TYR A 194 7.59 -10.00 -8.61
N GLU A 195 7.11 -9.92 -7.37
CA GLU A 195 6.14 -10.88 -6.84
C GLU A 195 4.87 -10.89 -7.71
N GLY A 196 4.41 -12.10 -8.09
CA GLY A 196 3.27 -12.27 -9.00
C GLY A 196 3.61 -12.18 -10.51
N SER A 197 4.82 -11.77 -10.90
CA SER A 197 5.27 -11.83 -12.29
C SER A 197 5.68 -13.26 -12.66
N GLN A 198 5.52 -13.65 -13.93
CA GLN A 198 5.98 -14.96 -14.42
C GLN A 198 7.39 -14.93 -15.03
N THR A 199 7.90 -13.74 -15.33
CA THR A 199 9.19 -13.56 -16.00
C THR A 199 10.08 -12.57 -15.24
N PRO A 200 11.39 -12.79 -15.19
CA PRO A 200 12.32 -11.86 -14.57
C PRO A 200 12.36 -10.53 -15.36
N VAL A 201 12.37 -9.42 -14.63
CA VAL A 201 12.52 -8.07 -15.19
C VAL A 201 13.99 -7.76 -15.49
N LEU A 202 14.91 -8.30 -14.68
CA LEU A 202 16.34 -8.28 -14.93
C LEU A 202 16.82 -9.72 -14.99
N ASP A 203 17.60 -10.05 -16.02
CA ASP A 203 18.06 -11.40 -16.31
C ASP A 203 19.58 -11.44 -16.45
N ASN A 204 20.25 -11.98 -15.42
CA ASN A 204 21.70 -12.14 -15.35
C ASN A 204 22.47 -10.84 -15.71
N LEU A 205 21.99 -9.71 -15.21
CA LEU A 205 22.55 -8.40 -15.54
C LEU A 205 23.89 -8.19 -14.85
N SER A 206 24.94 -7.94 -15.63
CA SER A 206 26.25 -7.51 -15.16
C SER A 206 26.53 -6.10 -15.69
N LEU A 207 26.66 -5.12 -14.79
CA LEU A 207 26.78 -3.71 -15.16
C LEU A 207 27.59 -2.95 -14.12
N LYS A 208 28.53 -2.12 -14.59
CA LYS A 208 29.37 -1.26 -13.75
C LYS A 208 29.10 0.21 -14.07
N LEU A 209 28.68 1.00 -13.07
CA LEU A 209 28.41 2.42 -13.14
C LEU A 209 29.50 3.18 -12.38
N ASN A 210 30.33 3.93 -13.07
CA ASN A 210 31.48 4.62 -12.45
C ASN A 210 31.03 5.87 -11.70
N ALA A 211 31.55 6.11 -10.49
CA ALA A 211 31.28 7.29 -9.71
C ALA A 211 31.82 8.58 -10.41
N GLY A 212 31.18 9.70 -10.10
CA GLY A 212 31.52 11.00 -10.67
C GLY A 212 31.09 11.23 -12.12
N LYS A 213 30.46 10.23 -12.76
CA LYS A 213 29.93 10.34 -14.13
C LYS A 213 28.41 10.60 -14.14
N ARG A 214 27.96 11.26 -15.23
CA ARG A 214 26.55 11.38 -15.57
C ARG A 214 26.19 10.23 -16.52
N ILE A 215 25.44 9.28 -16.04
CA ILE A 215 25.10 8.05 -16.72
C ILE A 215 23.60 8.03 -17.01
N ALA A 216 23.25 7.81 -18.29
CA ALA A 216 21.88 7.58 -18.68
C ALA A 216 21.61 6.09 -18.86
N ILE A 217 20.45 5.64 -18.36
CA ILE A 217 19.91 4.31 -18.58
C ILE A 217 18.68 4.46 -19.48
N VAL A 218 18.75 3.96 -20.71
CA VAL A 218 17.70 4.13 -21.72
C VAL A 218 17.22 2.78 -22.23
N GLY A 219 16.04 2.74 -22.81
CA GLY A 219 15.45 1.52 -23.37
C GLY A 219 13.93 1.59 -23.43
N PRO A 220 13.27 0.59 -24.02
CA PRO A 220 11.82 0.51 -24.11
C PRO A 220 11.14 0.55 -22.73
N SER A 221 9.85 0.85 -22.71
CA SER A 221 9.05 0.71 -21.48
C SER A 221 9.09 -0.76 -21.00
N GLY A 222 9.13 -0.98 -19.70
CA GLY A 222 9.22 -2.34 -19.13
C GLY A 222 10.58 -3.02 -19.21
N SER A 223 11.63 -2.38 -19.75
CA SER A 223 12.97 -3.01 -19.89
C SER A 223 13.76 -3.16 -18.58
N GLY A 224 13.25 -2.71 -17.44
CA GLY A 224 13.89 -2.84 -16.12
C GLY A 224 14.64 -1.60 -15.63
N LYS A 225 14.53 -0.43 -16.29
CA LYS A 225 15.25 0.80 -15.93
C LYS A 225 14.97 1.26 -14.49
N SER A 226 13.72 1.43 -14.10
CA SER A 226 13.33 1.83 -12.75
C SER A 226 13.69 0.76 -11.71
N THR A 227 13.65 -0.51 -12.11
CA THR A 227 14.06 -1.64 -11.27
C THR A 227 15.52 -1.55 -10.87
N LEU A 228 16.41 -1.11 -11.79
CA LEU A 228 17.82 -0.87 -11.47
C LEU A 228 17.98 0.17 -10.36
N LEU A 229 17.26 1.29 -10.44
CA LEU A 229 17.30 2.34 -9.40
C LEU A 229 16.75 1.83 -8.07
N ASN A 230 15.68 1.04 -8.10
CA ASN A 230 15.08 0.45 -6.92
C ASN A 230 16.03 -0.54 -6.21
N LEU A 231 16.81 -1.31 -6.96
CA LEU A 231 17.82 -2.22 -6.41
C LEU A 231 19.02 -1.46 -5.83
N ILE A 232 19.45 -0.35 -6.43
CA ILE A 232 20.50 0.53 -5.87
C ILE A 232 20.05 1.10 -4.52
N LEU A 233 18.79 1.56 -4.41
CA LEU A 233 18.20 2.08 -3.18
C LEU A 233 17.85 0.99 -2.15
N ARG A 234 18.04 -0.28 -2.53
CA ARG A 234 17.62 -1.44 -1.74
C ARG A 234 16.15 -1.29 -1.30
N LEU A 235 15.28 -0.85 -2.23
CA LEU A 235 13.81 -0.98 -2.08
C LEU A 235 13.39 -2.43 -2.33
N TYR A 236 14.15 -3.12 -3.18
CA TYR A 236 14.07 -4.56 -3.44
C TYR A 236 15.46 -5.18 -3.30
N VAL A 237 15.48 -6.50 -3.13
CA VAL A 237 16.71 -7.32 -3.09
C VAL A 237 16.68 -8.24 -4.30
N PRO A 238 17.78 -8.39 -5.04
CA PRO A 238 17.83 -9.29 -6.18
C PRO A 238 17.63 -10.75 -5.74
N ASP A 239 16.96 -11.55 -6.57
CA ASP A 239 16.76 -13.00 -6.34
C ASP A 239 18.09 -13.74 -6.49
N GLU A 240 18.88 -13.38 -7.51
CA GLU A 240 20.22 -13.91 -7.73
C GLU A 240 21.22 -12.78 -7.95
N GLY A 241 22.49 -13.06 -7.69
CA GLY A 241 23.56 -12.07 -7.79
C GLY A 241 23.59 -11.07 -6.65
N ARG A 242 24.19 -9.90 -6.90
CA ARG A 242 24.34 -8.86 -5.90
C ARG A 242 24.56 -7.48 -6.53
N VAL A 243 24.18 -6.44 -5.77
CA VAL A 243 24.53 -5.05 -6.06
C VAL A 243 25.59 -4.63 -5.06
N THR A 244 26.72 -4.10 -5.55
CA THR A 244 27.81 -3.62 -4.72
C THR A 244 28.09 -2.15 -4.97
N ILE A 245 28.54 -1.44 -3.94
CA ILE A 245 29.01 -0.05 -3.99
C ILE A 245 30.44 -0.05 -3.46
N ASP A 246 31.40 0.37 -4.29
CA ASP A 246 32.82 0.31 -3.99
C ASP A 246 33.25 -1.09 -3.51
N GLY A 247 32.67 -2.15 -4.08
CA GLY A 247 32.91 -3.55 -3.74
C GLY A 247 32.14 -4.05 -2.51
N VAL A 248 31.43 -3.20 -1.79
CA VAL A 248 30.62 -3.59 -0.60
C VAL A 248 29.19 -3.92 -1.05
N ASP A 249 28.71 -5.12 -0.73
CA ASP A 249 27.33 -5.53 -1.00
C ASP A 249 26.34 -4.66 -0.22
N VAL A 250 25.36 -4.06 -0.91
CA VAL A 250 24.36 -3.18 -0.30
C VAL A 250 23.53 -3.88 0.79
N ARG A 251 23.47 -5.21 0.82
CA ARG A 251 22.80 -6.00 1.86
C ARG A 251 23.58 -6.06 3.17
N LYS A 252 24.85 -5.65 3.18
CA LYS A 252 25.75 -5.75 4.34
C LYS A 252 25.94 -4.43 5.08
N VAL A 253 25.32 -3.36 4.59
CA VAL A 253 25.39 -2.02 5.21
C VAL A 253 24.02 -1.60 5.74
N THR A 254 23.98 -0.57 6.61
CA THR A 254 22.72 -0.02 7.11
C THR A 254 21.94 0.68 5.99
N LEU A 255 20.62 0.51 5.93
CA LEU A 255 19.74 1.19 4.97
C LEU A 255 19.83 2.70 5.09
N ASP A 256 19.94 3.19 6.32
CA ASP A 256 20.00 4.61 6.58
C ASP A 256 21.27 5.23 5.99
N SER A 257 22.45 4.62 6.18
CA SER A 257 23.70 5.10 5.59
C SER A 257 23.70 5.02 4.06
N LEU A 258 23.16 3.92 3.50
CA LEU A 258 23.00 3.74 2.06
C LEU A 258 22.12 4.85 1.47
N ARG A 259 20.93 5.05 2.03
CA ARG A 259 19.97 6.03 1.54
C ARG A 259 20.38 7.47 1.88
N ARG A 260 21.14 7.72 2.93
CA ARG A 260 21.75 9.04 3.20
C ARG A 260 22.77 9.46 2.16
N SER A 261 23.51 8.52 1.58
CA SER A 261 24.50 8.80 0.54
C SER A 261 23.89 9.14 -0.82
N MET A 262 22.60 8.88 -1.00
CA MET A 262 21.86 9.02 -2.26
C MET A 262 20.66 9.94 -2.12
N ALA A 263 20.22 10.52 -3.24
CA ALA A 263 18.90 11.13 -3.36
C ALA A 263 18.23 10.67 -4.65
N VAL A 264 16.91 10.59 -4.62
CA VAL A 264 16.11 10.17 -5.77
C VAL A 264 15.05 11.21 -6.11
N VAL A 265 14.85 11.42 -7.41
CA VAL A 265 13.70 12.14 -7.95
C VAL A 265 12.91 11.11 -8.77
N PHE A 266 11.74 10.76 -8.28
CA PHE A 266 10.87 9.77 -8.92
C PHE A 266 10.07 10.37 -10.08
N GLN A 267 9.50 9.53 -10.90
CA GLN A 267 8.59 9.90 -11.98
C GLN A 267 7.35 10.64 -11.44
N GLU A 268 6.73 10.08 -10.40
CA GLU A 268 5.67 10.75 -9.66
C GLU A 268 6.26 11.54 -8.49
N ASN A 269 6.28 12.85 -8.63
CA ASN A 269 6.81 13.75 -7.61
C ASN A 269 5.76 14.02 -6.52
N MET A 270 5.58 13.02 -5.63
CA MET A 270 4.65 13.13 -4.53
C MET A 270 5.12 14.17 -3.51
N LEU A 271 4.25 15.11 -3.19
CA LEU A 271 4.40 16.05 -2.08
C LEU A 271 3.42 15.68 -0.97
N PHE A 272 3.86 15.81 0.27
CA PHE A 272 3.01 15.59 1.43
C PHE A 272 2.16 16.84 1.69
N ASN A 273 0.97 16.65 2.24
CA ASN A 273 0.07 17.74 2.61
C ASN A 273 0.60 18.53 3.82
N MET A 274 1.63 19.33 3.54
CA MET A 274 2.31 20.22 4.49
C MET A 274 2.87 21.43 3.73
N SER A 275 3.57 22.34 4.39
CA SER A 275 4.15 23.52 3.73
C SER A 275 5.24 23.14 2.73
N ILE A 276 5.56 24.09 1.81
CA ILE A 276 6.70 23.94 0.88
C ILE A 276 8.01 23.77 1.66
N ARG A 277 8.20 24.53 2.74
CA ARG A 277 9.36 24.46 3.63
C ARG A 277 9.54 23.04 4.16
N GLU A 278 8.50 22.51 4.75
CA GLU A 278 8.54 21.15 5.35
C GLU A 278 8.77 20.09 4.29
N ASN A 279 8.13 20.20 3.12
CA ASN A 279 8.36 19.29 2.01
C ASN A 279 9.83 19.25 1.57
N ILE A 280 10.53 20.38 1.52
CA ILE A 280 11.96 20.43 1.20
C ILE A 280 12.79 19.87 2.34
N ARG A 281 12.44 20.22 3.60
CA ARG A 281 13.15 19.79 4.82
C ARG A 281 13.13 18.27 5.03
N LEU A 282 12.12 17.54 4.51
CA LEU A 282 12.10 16.08 4.50
C LEU A 282 13.35 15.44 3.87
N GLY A 283 14.05 16.15 2.99
CA GLY A 283 15.29 15.65 2.40
C GLY A 283 16.45 15.55 3.38
N LYS A 284 16.47 16.36 4.44
CA LYS A 284 17.53 16.38 5.46
C LYS A 284 16.93 16.73 6.81
N GLU A 285 16.92 15.79 7.73
CA GLU A 285 16.47 15.98 9.10
C GLU A 285 17.31 17.09 9.77
N GLY A 286 16.64 18.00 10.50
CA GLY A 286 17.28 19.13 11.17
C GLY A 286 17.82 20.23 10.25
N ALA A 287 17.44 20.24 8.96
CA ALA A 287 17.85 21.30 8.03
C ALA A 287 17.37 22.68 8.49
N THR A 288 18.27 23.68 8.43
CA THR A 288 17.93 25.07 8.76
C THR A 288 17.12 25.71 7.65
N ASP A 289 16.51 26.86 7.92
CA ASP A 289 15.75 27.63 6.92
C ASP A 289 16.64 28.12 5.78
N GLU A 290 17.86 28.49 6.09
CA GLU A 290 18.88 28.92 5.10
C GLU A 290 19.23 27.76 4.16
N GLU A 291 19.37 26.54 4.68
CA GLU A 291 19.62 25.34 3.87
C GLU A 291 18.43 25.02 2.95
N VAL A 292 17.20 25.21 3.44
CA VAL A 292 15.98 25.05 2.65
C VAL A 292 15.93 26.07 1.51
N GLU A 293 16.23 27.35 1.79
CA GLU A 293 16.28 28.41 0.78
C GLU A 293 17.36 28.14 -0.27
N GLU A 294 18.55 27.75 0.13
CA GLU A 294 19.65 27.41 -0.77
C GLU A 294 19.30 26.21 -1.67
N ALA A 295 18.63 25.19 -1.13
CA ALA A 295 18.14 24.07 -1.92
C ALA A 295 17.09 24.54 -2.95
N ALA A 296 16.15 25.40 -2.54
CA ALA A 296 15.14 25.97 -3.42
C ALA A 296 15.75 26.86 -4.51
N LYS A 297 16.80 27.62 -4.22
CA LYS A 297 17.57 28.42 -5.21
C LYS A 297 18.24 27.49 -6.22
N LYS A 298 18.91 26.43 -5.77
CA LYS A 298 19.55 25.43 -6.65
C LYS A 298 18.55 24.71 -7.55
N ALA A 299 17.34 24.44 -7.05
CA ALA A 299 16.24 23.85 -7.80
C ALA A 299 15.47 24.88 -8.66
N GLU A 300 15.87 26.15 -8.66
CA GLU A 300 15.25 27.25 -9.42
C GLU A 300 13.76 27.46 -9.12
N ILE A 301 13.31 27.20 -7.86
CA ILE A 301 11.92 27.37 -7.40
C ILE A 301 11.77 28.55 -6.42
N HIS A 302 12.84 29.06 -5.84
CA HIS A 302 12.86 30.12 -4.83
C HIS A 302 12.04 31.36 -5.24
N ARG A 303 12.21 31.85 -6.48
CA ARG A 303 11.50 33.06 -6.99
C ARG A 303 9.99 32.83 -6.98
N TYR A 304 9.54 31.66 -7.40
CA TYR A 304 8.12 31.31 -7.35
C TYR A 304 7.61 31.27 -5.91
N ILE A 305 8.33 30.60 -5.00
CA ILE A 305 7.95 30.51 -3.60
C ILE A 305 7.80 31.93 -3.00
N MET A 306 8.73 32.83 -3.29
CA MET A 306 8.71 34.22 -2.79
C MET A 306 7.56 35.06 -3.36
N SER A 307 6.95 34.67 -4.47
CA SER A 307 5.76 35.33 -5.04
C SER A 307 4.45 34.89 -4.38
N LEU A 308 4.47 33.80 -3.58
CA LEU A 308 3.29 33.32 -2.89
C LEU A 308 2.98 34.16 -1.64
N PRO A 309 1.70 34.31 -1.25
CA PRO A 309 1.31 35.10 -0.06
C PRO A 309 2.00 34.62 1.23
N GLN A 310 2.06 33.31 1.43
CA GLN A 310 2.68 32.67 2.61
C GLN A 310 4.10 32.16 2.35
N ARG A 311 4.66 32.47 1.18
CA ARG A 311 6.03 32.08 0.78
C ARG A 311 6.30 30.60 1.07
N TYR A 312 7.34 30.29 1.86
CA TYR A 312 7.74 28.92 2.21
C TYR A 312 6.72 28.19 3.09
N ASP A 313 5.85 28.90 3.78
CA ASP A 313 4.84 28.33 4.67
C ASP A 313 3.50 28.03 3.95
N THR A 314 3.47 28.23 2.61
CA THR A 314 2.33 27.89 1.77
C THR A 314 2.08 26.39 1.77
N PRO A 315 0.88 25.90 2.16
CA PRO A 315 0.51 24.49 2.09
C PRO A 315 0.33 24.05 0.65
N VAL A 316 0.80 22.84 0.31
CA VAL A 316 0.77 22.33 -1.07
C VAL A 316 -0.45 21.50 -1.41
N GLY A 317 -1.35 21.23 -0.43
CA GLY A 317 -2.50 20.37 -0.61
C GLY A 317 -2.16 18.87 -0.71
N GLU A 318 -3.19 18.05 -0.96
CA GLU A 318 -2.99 16.62 -1.14
C GLU A 318 -2.20 16.33 -2.41
N ARG A 319 -1.10 15.58 -2.28
CA ARG A 319 -0.18 15.26 -3.40
C ARG A 319 0.35 16.48 -4.16
N GLY A 320 0.23 17.68 -3.60
CA GLY A 320 0.67 18.92 -4.23
C GLY A 320 -0.26 19.41 -5.37
N ASP A 321 -1.56 19.17 -5.27
CA ASP A 321 -2.58 19.48 -6.27
C ASP A 321 -2.72 21.00 -6.55
N THR A 322 -2.31 21.85 -5.61
CA THR A 322 -2.29 23.31 -5.79
C THR A 322 -1.16 23.82 -6.68
N LEU A 323 -0.21 22.96 -7.06
CA LEU A 323 0.99 23.30 -7.80
C LEU A 323 0.99 22.73 -9.22
N SER A 324 1.65 23.41 -10.17
CA SER A 324 1.89 22.83 -11.50
C SER A 324 2.87 21.63 -11.43
N GLY A 325 2.87 20.77 -12.45
CA GLY A 325 3.79 19.63 -12.54
C GLY A 325 5.25 20.04 -12.41
N GLY A 326 5.66 21.12 -13.10
CA GLY A 326 7.02 21.65 -13.03
C GLY A 326 7.39 22.23 -11.66
N GLN A 327 6.43 22.85 -10.95
CA GLN A 327 6.64 23.35 -9.59
C GLN A 327 6.81 22.19 -8.58
N ARG A 328 5.95 21.17 -8.65
CA ARG A 328 6.10 19.95 -7.85
C ARG A 328 7.47 19.32 -8.04
N GLN A 329 7.88 19.19 -9.29
CA GLN A 329 9.17 18.60 -9.62
C GLN A 329 10.36 19.42 -9.08
N ARG A 330 10.33 20.74 -9.19
CA ARG A 330 11.39 21.61 -8.63
C ARG A 330 11.45 21.49 -7.11
N ILE A 331 10.33 21.33 -6.41
CA ILE A 331 10.31 21.08 -4.96
C ILE A 331 10.91 19.69 -4.67
N ALA A 332 10.60 18.66 -5.46
CA ALA A 332 11.21 17.34 -5.32
C ALA A 332 12.73 17.37 -5.58
N ILE A 333 13.18 18.16 -6.55
CA ILE A 333 14.61 18.39 -6.78
C ILE A 333 15.24 19.11 -5.58
N ALA A 334 14.60 20.16 -5.02
CA ALA A 334 15.09 20.82 -3.81
C ALA A 334 15.23 19.86 -2.63
N ARG A 335 14.22 18.97 -2.43
CA ARG A 335 14.25 17.88 -1.45
C ARG A 335 15.43 16.92 -1.66
N ALA A 336 15.76 16.62 -2.91
CA ALA A 336 16.90 15.77 -3.24
C ALA A 336 18.24 16.49 -3.01
N VAL A 337 18.32 17.77 -3.36
CA VAL A 337 19.54 18.58 -3.29
C VAL A 337 19.96 18.94 -1.87
N ILE A 338 18.99 19.22 -0.97
CA ILE A 338 19.27 19.60 0.42
C ILE A 338 20.04 18.50 1.17
N ARG A 339 19.85 17.26 0.73
CA ARG A 339 20.55 16.10 1.28
C ARG A 339 22.05 16.08 0.97
N ASN A 340 22.49 16.85 -0.03
CA ASN A 340 23.85 16.86 -0.56
C ASN A 340 24.41 15.46 -0.89
N PRO A 341 23.72 14.66 -1.71
CA PRO A 341 24.04 13.26 -1.95
C PRO A 341 25.31 13.09 -2.79
N SER A 342 26.01 11.94 -2.62
CA SER A 342 27.10 11.52 -3.51
C SER A 342 26.55 11.01 -4.84
N VAL A 343 25.37 10.39 -4.84
CA VAL A 343 24.69 9.84 -6.01
C VAL A 343 23.28 10.44 -6.15
N LEU A 344 22.98 10.99 -7.31
CA LEU A 344 21.66 11.47 -7.69
C LEU A 344 21.00 10.49 -8.65
N LEU A 345 19.88 9.91 -8.24
CA LEU A 345 19.08 8.98 -9.03
C LEU A 345 17.87 9.72 -9.58
N LEU A 346 17.64 9.61 -10.89
CA LEU A 346 16.51 10.23 -11.57
C LEU A 346 15.73 9.17 -12.33
N ASP A 347 14.46 8.97 -11.95
CA ASP A 347 13.58 8.01 -12.60
C ASP A 347 12.51 8.75 -13.40
N GLU A 348 12.67 8.78 -14.72
CA GLU A 348 11.78 9.47 -15.68
C GLU A 348 11.34 10.87 -15.21
N ALA A 349 12.23 11.58 -14.54
CA ALA A 349 11.94 12.79 -13.77
C ALA A 349 11.28 13.94 -14.56
N THR A 350 11.17 13.85 -15.90
CA THR A 350 10.61 14.93 -16.73
C THR A 350 9.54 14.48 -17.72
N SER A 351 9.10 13.22 -17.64
CA SER A 351 8.21 12.60 -18.64
C SER A 351 6.82 13.26 -18.75
N ALA A 352 6.31 13.86 -17.68
CA ALA A 352 4.96 14.44 -17.62
C ALA A 352 4.92 15.97 -17.88
N LEU A 353 5.99 16.56 -18.43
CA LEU A 353 6.12 18.02 -18.60
C LEU A 353 6.09 18.43 -20.07
N ASP A 354 5.66 19.69 -20.29
CA ASP A 354 5.83 20.34 -21.58
C ASP A 354 7.30 20.58 -21.92
N GLN A 355 7.64 20.68 -23.18
CA GLN A 355 9.03 20.77 -23.68
C GLN A 355 9.84 21.93 -23.09
N THR A 356 9.21 23.10 -22.89
CA THR A 356 9.91 24.28 -22.37
C THR A 356 10.26 24.10 -20.89
N THR A 357 9.35 23.59 -20.10
CA THR A 357 9.54 23.26 -18.66
C THR A 357 10.53 22.12 -18.52
N GLU A 358 10.44 21.09 -19.36
CA GLU A 358 11.38 19.98 -19.38
C GLU A 358 12.81 20.43 -19.63
N ALA A 359 13.06 21.24 -20.70
CA ALA A 359 14.38 21.74 -21.02
C ALA A 359 14.97 22.60 -19.88
N ALA A 360 14.13 23.38 -19.19
CA ALA A 360 14.56 24.18 -18.04
C ALA A 360 14.92 23.30 -16.85
N ILE A 361 14.13 22.24 -16.55
CA ILE A 361 14.39 21.31 -15.46
C ILE A 361 15.63 20.46 -15.75
N ASN A 362 15.81 19.97 -16.97
CA ASN A 362 16.99 19.21 -17.37
C ASN A 362 18.27 20.04 -17.17
N ARG A 363 18.27 21.31 -17.54
CA ARG A 363 19.40 22.23 -17.24
C ARG A 363 19.66 22.37 -15.72
N THR A 364 18.61 22.44 -14.93
CA THR A 364 18.73 22.50 -13.45
C THR A 364 19.34 21.22 -12.91
N LEU A 365 18.87 20.05 -13.36
CA LEU A 365 19.39 18.73 -12.95
C LEU A 365 20.87 18.58 -13.33
N LEU A 366 21.27 18.95 -14.53
CA LEU A 366 22.67 18.92 -14.96
C LEU A 366 23.58 19.84 -14.12
N LYS A 367 23.09 21.04 -13.75
CA LYS A 367 23.82 21.93 -12.82
C LYS A 367 23.99 21.32 -11.46
N VAL A 368 22.93 20.73 -10.90
CA VAL A 368 22.93 20.06 -9.59
C VAL A 368 23.83 18.82 -9.58
N ALA A 369 23.88 18.10 -10.69
CA ALA A 369 24.71 16.90 -10.83
C ALA A 369 26.22 17.19 -10.94
N LYS A 370 26.64 18.44 -11.13
CA LYS A 370 28.05 18.78 -11.30
C LYS A 370 28.87 18.36 -10.07
N GLY A 371 29.89 17.53 -10.29
CA GLY A 371 30.76 16.98 -9.22
C GLY A 371 30.14 15.81 -8.43
N ARG A 372 29.06 15.20 -8.93
CA ARG A 372 28.38 14.05 -8.32
C ARG A 372 28.20 12.95 -9.34
N THR A 373 27.92 11.75 -8.85
CA THR A 373 27.41 10.68 -9.72
C THR A 373 25.94 10.93 -10.00
N MET A 374 25.54 10.88 -11.28
CA MET A 374 24.16 10.99 -11.70
C MET A 374 23.78 9.76 -12.50
N ILE A 375 22.70 9.10 -12.12
CA ILE A 375 22.13 7.98 -12.86
C ILE A 375 20.71 8.36 -13.24
N TRP A 376 20.47 8.48 -14.54
CA TRP A 376 19.19 8.94 -15.06
C TRP A 376 18.51 7.86 -15.90
N SER A 377 17.43 7.30 -15.40
CA SER A 377 16.51 6.45 -16.14
C SER A 377 15.55 7.32 -16.96
N THR A 378 15.54 7.13 -18.27
CA THR A 378 14.61 7.87 -19.14
C THR A 378 14.35 7.11 -20.44
N HIS A 379 13.19 7.35 -21.04
CA HIS A 379 12.88 6.94 -22.39
C HIS A 379 13.10 8.09 -23.41
N ARG A 380 13.34 9.34 -22.95
CA ARG A 380 13.55 10.52 -23.82
C ARG A 380 15.02 10.71 -24.13
N LEU A 381 15.42 10.33 -25.34
CA LEU A 381 16.84 10.35 -25.76
C LEU A 381 17.41 11.74 -25.96
N THR A 382 16.57 12.72 -26.28
CA THR A 382 17.00 14.15 -26.42
C THR A 382 17.56 14.70 -25.11
N SER A 383 17.14 14.19 -23.96
CA SER A 383 17.61 14.63 -22.64
C SER A 383 18.98 14.08 -22.26
N VAL A 384 19.47 13.04 -22.95
CA VAL A 384 20.68 12.30 -22.55
C VAL A 384 21.88 12.53 -23.48
N VAL A 385 21.77 13.41 -24.48
CA VAL A 385 22.84 13.70 -25.44
C VAL A 385 24.13 14.17 -24.78
N GLU A 386 24.02 14.96 -23.69
CA GLU A 386 25.14 15.50 -22.92
C GLU A 386 25.66 14.58 -21.80
N MET A 387 25.20 13.32 -21.74
CA MET A 387 25.64 12.36 -20.73
C MET A 387 27.04 11.84 -21.04
N ASP A 388 27.83 11.60 -20.00
CA ASP A 388 29.17 11.06 -20.14
C ASP A 388 29.13 9.60 -20.63
N GLU A 389 28.04 8.88 -20.32
CA GLU A 389 27.81 7.50 -20.70
C GLU A 389 26.32 7.19 -20.82
N ILE A 390 25.95 6.43 -21.83
CA ILE A 390 24.59 5.94 -22.08
C ILE A 390 24.62 4.42 -22.11
N ILE A 391 23.69 3.78 -21.39
CA ILE A 391 23.54 2.34 -21.33
C ILE A 391 22.13 2.00 -21.81
N VAL A 392 22.07 1.13 -22.82
CA VAL A 392 20.79 0.66 -23.36
C VAL A 392 20.41 -0.66 -22.70
N ILE A 393 19.24 -0.67 -22.07
CA ILE A 393 18.65 -1.86 -21.44
C ILE A 393 17.51 -2.37 -22.32
N SER A 394 17.54 -3.67 -22.64
CA SER A 394 16.48 -4.36 -23.36
C SER A 394 16.38 -5.79 -22.87
N GLY A 395 15.14 -6.26 -22.62
CA GLY A 395 14.90 -7.62 -22.10
C GLY A 395 15.66 -7.91 -20.80
N GLY A 396 15.75 -6.95 -19.89
CA GLY A 396 16.44 -7.10 -18.62
C GLY A 396 17.97 -7.14 -18.68
N ARG A 397 18.58 -6.89 -19.85
CA ARG A 397 20.02 -6.96 -20.07
C ARG A 397 20.58 -5.65 -20.62
N ALA A 398 21.85 -5.33 -20.31
CA ALA A 398 22.56 -4.20 -20.90
C ALA A 398 23.12 -4.64 -22.25
N ILE A 399 22.56 -4.08 -23.35
CA ILE A 399 22.89 -4.50 -24.71
C ILE A 399 23.89 -3.58 -25.42
N GLU A 400 23.87 -2.30 -25.08
CA GLU A 400 24.78 -1.30 -25.65
C GLU A 400 25.28 -0.35 -24.58
N ARG A 401 26.51 0.15 -24.76
CA ARG A 401 27.15 1.11 -23.86
C ARG A 401 28.08 2.02 -24.65
N GLY A 402 28.05 3.33 -24.36
CA GLY A 402 28.90 4.31 -25.01
C GLY A 402 28.40 5.74 -24.85
N SER A 403 29.08 6.72 -25.48
CA SER A 403 28.57 8.08 -25.62
C SER A 403 27.51 8.14 -26.72
N HIS A 404 26.73 9.24 -26.74
CA HIS A 404 25.72 9.49 -27.79
C HIS A 404 26.29 9.29 -29.18
N ALA A 405 27.44 9.91 -29.50
CA ALA A 405 28.09 9.80 -30.81
C ALA A 405 28.53 8.37 -31.14
N GLN A 406 29.10 7.67 -30.16
CA GLN A 406 29.51 6.27 -30.32
C GLN A 406 28.33 5.32 -30.59
N LEU A 407 27.23 5.50 -29.88
CA LEU A 407 26.05 4.67 -30.03
C LEU A 407 25.31 4.92 -31.35
N LEU A 408 25.27 6.16 -31.81
CA LEU A 408 24.75 6.49 -33.15
C LEU A 408 25.58 5.85 -34.25
N ALA A 409 26.93 5.85 -34.12
CA ALA A 409 27.83 5.25 -35.10
C ALA A 409 27.72 3.70 -35.17
N LYS A 410 27.37 3.04 -34.06
CA LYS A 410 27.20 1.57 -33.98
C LYS A 410 26.01 1.04 -34.78
N ASN A 411 25.04 1.90 -35.16
CA ASN A 411 23.84 1.53 -35.90
C ASN A 411 23.01 0.42 -35.21
N GLY A 412 23.03 0.38 -33.88
CA GLY A 412 22.35 -0.62 -33.04
C GLY A 412 20.96 -0.17 -32.56
N THR A 413 20.54 -0.72 -31.43
CA THR A 413 19.24 -0.42 -30.80
C THR A 413 19.10 1.03 -30.41
N TYR A 414 20.17 1.67 -29.87
CA TYR A 414 20.16 3.09 -29.55
C TYR A 414 19.79 3.97 -30.76
N ARG A 415 20.41 3.70 -31.92
CA ARG A 415 20.14 4.47 -33.14
C ARG A 415 18.72 4.27 -33.64
N LYS A 416 18.18 3.05 -33.53
CA LYS A 416 16.77 2.81 -33.85
C LYS A 416 15.85 3.63 -32.96
N LEU A 417 16.01 3.53 -31.65
CA LEU A 417 15.23 4.30 -30.68
C LEU A 417 15.35 5.82 -30.91
N TRP A 418 16.54 6.31 -31.27
CA TRP A 418 16.78 7.72 -31.58
C TRP A 418 16.01 8.15 -32.82
N ASN A 419 16.10 7.41 -33.92
CA ASN A 419 15.41 7.68 -35.15
C ASN A 419 13.89 7.65 -34.97
N ASP A 420 13.38 6.67 -34.25
CA ASP A 420 11.95 6.55 -33.94
C ASP A 420 11.44 7.80 -33.21
N GLN A 421 12.21 8.33 -32.23
CA GLN A 421 11.81 9.53 -31.49
C GLN A 421 11.91 10.81 -32.28
N ILE A 422 12.88 10.96 -33.21
CA ILE A 422 13.03 12.16 -34.05
C ILE A 422 12.01 12.18 -35.17
N HIS A 423 11.67 10.99 -35.74
CA HIS A 423 10.79 10.90 -36.92
C HIS A 423 9.31 10.74 -36.54
N GLN A 424 8.96 10.51 -35.28
CA GLN A 424 7.56 10.61 -34.81
C GLN A 424 7.19 12.09 -34.64
N PRO A 425 6.23 12.64 -35.41
CA PRO A 425 5.66 13.94 -35.08
C PRO A 425 5.01 13.84 -33.72
N HIS A 426 5.42 14.71 -32.81
CA HIS A 426 4.93 14.78 -31.46
C HIS A 426 3.41 15.00 -31.45
N GLY A 427 2.61 13.96 -31.13
CA GLY A 427 1.15 14.09 -31.06
C GLY A 427 0.30 12.84 -31.19
N ALA A 428 0.88 11.67 -31.51
CA ALA A 428 0.09 10.44 -31.60
C ALA A 428 0.34 9.57 -30.37
N ALA A 429 -0.62 9.55 -29.46
CA ALA A 429 -0.75 8.48 -28.46
C ALA A 429 -0.86 7.16 -29.22
N ALA A 430 0.03 6.22 -28.92
CA ALA A 430 0.02 4.89 -29.51
C ALA A 430 -1.29 4.17 -29.12
N HIS A 431 -2.24 4.12 -30.05
CA HIS A 431 -3.18 3.02 -30.12
C HIS A 431 -2.37 1.81 -30.58
N ALA A 432 -2.17 0.85 -29.72
CA ALA A 432 -1.75 -0.49 -30.10
C ALA A 432 -2.86 -1.06 -30.97
N ASP A 433 -2.56 -1.14 -32.28
CA ASP A 433 -3.31 -1.93 -33.25
C ASP A 433 -3.02 -3.40 -32.94
N ASP A 434 -3.94 -4.02 -32.23
CA ASP A 434 -3.97 -5.48 -32.02
C ASP A 434 -4.68 -6.06 -33.25
N GLY A 435 -3.90 -6.30 -34.32
CA GLY A 435 -4.33 -7.00 -35.50
C GLY A 435 -4.83 -8.40 -35.14
N ARG A 436 -6.13 -8.54 -35.04
CA ARG A 436 -6.83 -9.82 -35.19
C ARG A 436 -7.60 -9.75 -36.50
N ASP A 437 -7.20 -10.65 -37.36
CA ASP A 437 -7.84 -10.95 -38.62
C ASP A 437 -9.33 -11.23 -38.40
N ASP A 438 -10.16 -10.43 -39.11
CA ASP A 438 -11.58 -10.69 -39.34
C ASP A 438 -11.66 -11.83 -40.36
N GLU A 439 -12.03 -13.03 -39.95
CA GLU A 439 -12.66 -14.03 -40.76
C GLU A 439 -13.82 -14.64 -39.94
N ASP A 440 -14.99 -14.50 -40.52
CA ASP A 440 -16.25 -15.19 -40.31
C ASP A 440 -17.42 -14.28 -39.86
N GLU A 441 -17.89 -13.49 -40.81
CA GLU A 441 -19.31 -13.20 -41.00
C GLU A 441 -19.90 -14.38 -41.75
N ASP A 442 -20.94 -14.98 -41.18
CA ASP A 442 -22.21 -15.26 -41.81
C ASP A 442 -23.11 -16.13 -40.89
N ASP A 443 -24.41 -15.88 -41.03
CA ASP A 443 -25.53 -16.64 -40.51
C ASP A 443 -25.95 -16.43 -39.05
N LEU A 444 -26.92 -15.56 -38.88
CA LEU A 444 -28.26 -15.93 -38.36
C LEU A 444 -29.18 -14.70 -38.34
N GLU A 445 -29.91 -14.54 -39.44
CA GLU A 445 -31.20 -13.84 -39.49
C GLU A 445 -32.26 -14.65 -38.75
N ASP A 446 -33.26 -13.91 -38.27
CA ASP A 446 -34.64 -14.32 -37.97
C ASP A 446 -34.95 -15.13 -36.71
N ALA A 447 -35.50 -14.44 -35.76
CA ALA A 447 -36.74 -14.82 -35.11
C ALA A 447 -37.40 -13.57 -34.50
N GLU A 448 -38.42 -13.13 -35.22
CA GLU A 448 -39.44 -12.18 -34.79
C GLU A 448 -40.35 -12.77 -33.72
N ASP A 449 -40.85 -11.84 -32.90
CA ASP A 449 -42.22 -11.74 -32.37
C ASP A 449 -42.82 -12.86 -31.49
N GLU A 450 -43.37 -12.40 -30.47
CA GLU A 450 -44.70 -12.56 -29.92
C GLU A 450 -44.78 -12.69 -28.41
N ASP A 451 -45.64 -11.89 -27.94
CA ASP A 451 -46.71 -11.98 -26.94
C ASP A 451 -46.39 -11.50 -25.53
N ASP A 452 -46.99 -10.35 -25.25
CA ASP A 452 -48.30 -10.11 -24.62
C ASP A 452 -48.42 -10.40 -23.12
N GLU A 453 -48.72 -9.31 -22.42
CA GLU A 453 -49.78 -9.10 -21.42
C GLU A 453 -49.85 -9.98 -20.15
N GLU A 454 -50.17 -9.23 -19.11
CA GLU A 454 -50.88 -9.55 -17.85
C GLU A 454 -50.05 -9.99 -16.62
N GLU A 455 -50.01 -9.19 -15.67
CA GLU A 455 -50.67 -8.73 -14.43
C GLU A 455 -49.74 -7.95 -13.50
#